data_b711dd872eb088845f9a92dc8f9bfeaa
#
_entry.id   b711dd872eb088845f9a92dc8f9bfeaa
#
_cell.length_a   1.000
_cell.length_b   1.000
_cell.length_c   1.000
_cell.angle_alpha   90.00
_cell.angle_beta   90.00
_cell.angle_gamma   90.00
#
_symmetry.space_group_name_H-M   'P 1'
#
loop_
_entity.id
_entity.type
_entity.pdbx_description
1 polymer ?
#
loop_
_entity_poly.entity_id
_entity_poly.type
_entity_poly.pdbx_seq_one_letter_code
_entity_poly.pdbx_strand_id
1 'polypeptide(L)'
;MDDLSKKSLQYVSEVRVLRAYYYYLLIALWGDVPFYTEPPTSDQYEVEKTSRVKILDFIINECNEATEYLDWIAMDRGRVDKSFAYGLINRMALLGGSLDFGGKSTEYFKIAAEAASKVIGKRLLALNYEDLFVVEGQAKADVRNEMILEMIYNVDGTNVHRNWTGFGFVSRMQGQTSRHPSMLLADTYECIDGKRIDESPLYDVHHPQKNRDPRFKATLWMH
;
A
#
# COMPACT_ATOMS: atom_id res chain seq x y z
N MET A 1 -16.92 -13.09 -26.76
CA MET A 1 -16.60 -11.66 -26.41
C MET A 1 -15.40 -11.29 -27.25
N ASP A 2 -15.49 -10.28 -28.08
CA ASP A 2 -14.36 -9.82 -28.89
C ASP A 2 -13.27 -9.16 -28.01
N ASP A 3 -12.07 -9.01 -28.57
CA ASP A 3 -10.91 -8.49 -27.85
C ASP A 3 -11.12 -7.03 -27.38
N LEU A 4 -11.85 -6.24 -28.15
CA LEU A 4 -12.22 -4.86 -27.82
C LEU A 4 -13.14 -4.78 -26.59
N SER A 5 -14.14 -5.66 -26.49
CA SER A 5 -15.05 -5.73 -25.36
C SER A 5 -14.33 -6.16 -24.08
N LYS A 6 -13.40 -7.12 -24.17
CA LYS A 6 -12.58 -7.55 -23.03
C LYS A 6 -11.70 -6.42 -22.51
N LYS A 7 -11.04 -5.70 -23.40
CA LYS A 7 -10.16 -4.58 -23.06
C LYS A 7 -10.93 -3.41 -22.43
N SER A 8 -12.14 -3.12 -22.92
CA SER A 8 -12.99 -2.10 -22.34
C SER A 8 -13.42 -2.46 -20.92
N LEU A 9 -13.79 -3.71 -20.66
CA LEU A 9 -14.14 -4.19 -19.31
C LEU A 9 -12.97 -4.13 -18.35
N GLN A 10 -11.75 -4.42 -18.81
CA GLN A 10 -10.55 -4.26 -18.03
C GLN A 10 -10.33 -2.80 -17.60
N TYR A 11 -10.43 -1.83 -18.52
CA TYR A 11 -10.29 -0.41 -18.19
C TYR A 11 -11.37 0.08 -17.22
N VAL A 12 -12.62 -0.33 -17.40
CA VAL A 12 -13.69 -0.03 -16.45
C VAL A 12 -13.36 -0.58 -15.07
N SER A 13 -12.86 -1.81 -15.01
CA SER A 13 -12.47 -2.45 -13.73
C SER A 13 -11.31 -1.72 -13.04
N GLU A 14 -10.30 -1.28 -13.78
CA GLU A 14 -9.21 -0.47 -13.22
C GLU A 14 -9.75 0.85 -12.63
N VAL A 15 -10.65 1.54 -13.34
CA VAL A 15 -11.26 2.79 -12.85
C VAL A 15 -12.10 2.54 -11.60
N ARG A 16 -12.86 1.46 -11.54
CA ARG A 16 -13.64 1.07 -10.34
C ARG A 16 -12.73 0.87 -9.13
N VAL A 17 -11.61 0.15 -9.29
CA VAL A 17 -10.63 -0.05 -8.20
C VAL A 17 -9.96 1.26 -7.79
N LEU A 18 -9.62 2.15 -8.72
CA LEU A 18 -9.09 3.46 -8.40
C LEU A 18 -10.11 4.34 -7.67
N ARG A 19 -11.38 4.34 -8.07
CA ARG A 19 -12.47 5.00 -7.35
C ARG A 19 -12.56 4.47 -5.91
N ALA A 20 -12.52 3.16 -5.73
CA ALA A 20 -12.53 2.53 -4.42
C ALA A 20 -11.33 2.98 -3.57
N TYR A 21 -10.14 3.06 -4.15
CA TYR A 21 -8.94 3.55 -3.47
C TYR A 21 -9.10 5.00 -2.98
N TYR A 22 -9.62 5.90 -3.81
CA TYR A 22 -9.83 7.28 -3.38
C TYR A 22 -10.91 7.40 -2.30
N TYR A 23 -12.02 6.67 -2.40
CA TYR A 23 -13.01 6.65 -1.34
C TYR A 23 -12.50 6.02 -0.05
N TYR A 24 -11.66 4.99 -0.14
CA TYR A 24 -10.96 4.45 1.02
C TYR A 24 -10.15 5.53 1.76
N LEU A 25 -9.37 6.33 1.04
CA LEU A 25 -8.64 7.44 1.63
C LEU A 25 -9.57 8.49 2.26
N LEU A 26 -10.65 8.83 1.57
CA LEU A 26 -11.63 9.80 2.06
C LEU A 26 -12.28 9.32 3.37
N ILE A 27 -12.80 8.10 3.43
CA ILE A 27 -13.45 7.60 4.64
C ILE A 27 -12.47 7.32 5.79
N ALA A 28 -11.22 6.99 5.47
CA ALA A 28 -10.18 6.78 6.49
C ALA A 28 -9.77 8.09 7.17
N LEU A 29 -9.74 9.20 6.44
CA LEU A 29 -9.27 10.50 6.93
C LEU A 29 -10.40 11.39 7.46
N TRP A 30 -11.59 11.37 6.84
CA TRP A 30 -12.68 12.29 7.13
C TRP A 30 -13.97 11.62 7.64
N GLY A 31 -14.03 10.29 7.67
CA GLY A 31 -15.24 9.56 8.10
C GLY A 31 -16.35 9.60 7.06
N ASP A 32 -17.54 10.02 7.45
CA ASP A 32 -18.68 10.15 6.54
C ASP A 32 -18.45 11.29 5.54
N VAL A 33 -18.61 11.01 4.25
CA VAL A 33 -18.35 11.96 3.16
C VAL A 33 -19.46 11.91 2.10
N PRO A 34 -19.63 12.96 1.28
CA PRO A 34 -20.46 12.87 0.07
C PRO A 34 -19.98 11.72 -0.81
N PHE A 35 -20.93 10.96 -1.36
CA PHE A 35 -20.62 9.77 -2.14
C PHE A 35 -21.31 9.82 -3.50
N TYR A 36 -20.50 9.71 -4.57
CA TYR A 36 -20.96 9.75 -5.95
C TYR A 36 -20.49 8.50 -6.70
N THR A 37 -21.40 7.85 -7.40
CA THR A 37 -21.09 6.75 -8.32
C THR A 37 -20.94 7.21 -9.76
N GLU A 38 -21.50 8.37 -10.08
CA GLU A 38 -21.43 9.05 -11.36
C GLU A 38 -20.90 10.47 -11.16
N PRO A 39 -20.37 11.14 -12.20
CA PRO A 39 -19.96 12.53 -12.11
C PRO A 39 -21.13 13.41 -11.67
N PRO A 40 -20.96 14.21 -10.58
CA PRO A 40 -22.05 15.03 -10.08
C PRO A 40 -22.36 16.18 -11.06
N THR A 41 -23.64 16.46 -11.24
CA THR A 41 -24.12 17.69 -11.90
C THR A 41 -24.11 18.86 -10.93
N SER A 42 -24.21 20.09 -11.41
CA SER A 42 -24.08 21.30 -10.57
C SER A 42 -25.11 21.39 -9.42
N ASP A 43 -26.26 20.79 -9.58
CA ASP A 43 -27.31 20.68 -8.56
C ASP A 43 -27.08 19.60 -7.52
N GLN A 44 -26.09 18.73 -7.75
CA GLN A 44 -25.71 17.63 -6.86
C GLN A 44 -24.50 17.92 -5.97
N TYR A 45 -23.95 19.14 -5.98
CA TYR A 45 -22.79 19.48 -5.13
C TYR A 45 -23.14 19.62 -3.65
N GLU A 46 -24.41 19.86 -3.32
CA GLU A 46 -24.90 19.99 -1.94
C GLU A 46 -25.62 18.71 -1.46
N VAL A 47 -24.94 17.56 -1.51
CA VAL A 47 -25.49 16.31 -1.02
C VAL A 47 -25.07 16.02 0.42
N GLU A 48 -25.94 15.36 1.15
CA GLU A 48 -25.65 14.89 2.50
C GLU A 48 -24.51 13.85 2.50
N LYS A 49 -23.80 13.79 3.60
CA LYS A 49 -22.76 12.77 3.81
C LYS A 49 -23.36 11.38 3.85
N THR A 50 -22.74 10.46 3.15
CA THR A 50 -23.05 9.02 3.24
C THR A 50 -22.19 8.39 4.33
N SER A 51 -22.77 7.49 5.12
CA SER A 51 -22.06 6.76 6.15
C SER A 51 -20.85 6.01 5.56
N ARG A 52 -19.70 6.18 6.22
CA ARG A 52 -18.46 5.46 5.88
C ARG A 52 -18.63 3.94 5.83
N VAL A 53 -19.55 3.37 6.64
CA VAL A 53 -19.86 1.94 6.60
C VAL A 53 -20.47 1.54 5.25
N LYS A 54 -21.47 2.29 4.78
CA LYS A 54 -22.09 2.05 3.47
C LYS A 54 -21.10 2.22 2.32
N ILE A 55 -20.25 3.24 2.41
CA ILE A 55 -19.19 3.48 1.39
C ILE A 55 -18.21 2.32 1.42
N LEU A 56 -17.76 1.87 2.60
CA LEU A 56 -16.82 0.76 2.72
C LEU A 56 -17.38 -0.53 2.12
N ASP A 57 -18.61 -0.90 2.45
CA ASP A 57 -19.27 -2.08 1.92
C ASP A 57 -19.37 -2.00 0.38
N PHE A 58 -19.73 -0.82 -0.16
CA PHE A 58 -19.82 -0.58 -1.59
C PHE A 58 -18.46 -0.74 -2.29
N ILE A 59 -17.40 -0.09 -1.79
CA ILE A 59 -16.08 -0.11 -2.45
C ILE A 59 -15.39 -1.47 -2.35
N ILE A 60 -15.64 -2.24 -1.28
CA ILE A 60 -15.19 -3.64 -1.19
C ILE A 60 -15.86 -4.47 -2.28
N ASN A 61 -17.18 -4.33 -2.46
CA ASN A 61 -17.92 -5.06 -3.47
C ASN A 61 -17.49 -4.67 -4.89
N GLU A 62 -17.31 -3.36 -5.17
CA GLU A 62 -16.79 -2.86 -6.45
C GLU A 62 -15.43 -3.46 -6.81
N CYS A 63 -14.51 -3.50 -5.85
CA CYS A 63 -13.20 -4.13 -6.07
C CYS A 63 -13.32 -5.63 -6.34
N ASN A 64 -14.19 -6.32 -5.60
CA ASN A 64 -14.37 -7.75 -5.77
C ASN A 64 -14.92 -8.09 -7.17
N GLU A 65 -15.95 -7.39 -7.63
CA GLU A 65 -16.49 -7.55 -8.99
C GLU A 65 -15.44 -7.20 -10.07
N ALA A 66 -14.67 -6.14 -9.85
CA ALA A 66 -13.62 -5.72 -10.79
C ALA A 66 -12.56 -6.82 -11.00
N THR A 67 -12.31 -7.68 -10.00
CA THR A 67 -11.32 -8.76 -10.12
C THR A 67 -11.65 -9.77 -11.22
N GLU A 68 -12.89 -9.86 -11.69
CA GLU A 68 -13.28 -10.78 -12.76
C GLU A 68 -12.61 -10.44 -14.10
N TYR A 69 -12.35 -9.13 -14.33
CA TYR A 69 -11.82 -8.62 -15.59
C TYR A 69 -10.38 -8.14 -15.51
N LEU A 70 -9.74 -8.27 -14.36
CA LEU A 70 -8.33 -7.91 -14.14
C LEU A 70 -7.44 -9.16 -14.21
N ASP A 71 -6.25 -9.00 -14.79
CA ASP A 71 -5.22 -10.02 -14.77
C ASP A 71 -4.42 -9.96 -13.45
N TRP A 72 -3.76 -11.07 -13.07
CA TRP A 72 -2.94 -11.14 -11.85
C TRP A 72 -1.71 -10.23 -11.91
N ILE A 73 -1.21 -9.96 -13.11
CA ILE A 73 -0.10 -9.04 -13.37
C ILE A 73 -0.57 -8.12 -14.49
N ALA A 74 -0.52 -6.83 -14.25
CA ALA A 74 -0.88 -5.84 -15.27
C ALA A 74 0.06 -5.90 -16.48
N MET A 75 -0.48 -5.60 -17.66
CA MET A 75 0.28 -5.60 -18.92
C MET A 75 1.40 -4.55 -18.87
N ASP A 76 1.12 -3.40 -18.29
CA ASP A 76 2.06 -2.29 -18.14
C ASP A 76 2.30 -1.99 -16.65
N ARG A 77 3.52 -1.58 -16.31
CA ARG A 77 3.87 -1.11 -14.96
C ARG A 77 3.01 0.10 -14.57
N GLY A 78 2.64 0.17 -13.29
CA GLY A 78 1.86 1.28 -12.74
C GLY A 78 0.36 1.18 -13.03
N ARG A 79 -0.11 0.14 -13.70
CA ARG A 79 -1.55 -0.13 -13.87
C ARG A 79 -2.08 -1.03 -12.77
N VAL A 80 -3.37 -0.87 -12.50
CA VAL A 80 -4.09 -1.70 -11.53
C VAL A 80 -4.21 -3.14 -12.04
N ASP A 81 -3.94 -4.09 -11.16
CA ASP A 81 -4.11 -5.51 -11.41
C ASP A 81 -4.98 -6.19 -10.34
N LYS A 82 -5.23 -7.47 -10.52
CA LYS A 82 -6.01 -8.27 -9.57
C LYS A 82 -5.36 -8.35 -8.19
N SER A 83 -4.03 -8.38 -8.13
CA SER A 83 -3.31 -8.39 -6.86
C SER A 83 -3.54 -7.11 -6.07
N PHE A 84 -3.54 -5.95 -6.76
CA PHE A 84 -3.84 -4.68 -6.12
C PHE A 84 -5.29 -4.60 -5.64
N ALA A 85 -6.25 -5.07 -6.46
CA ALA A 85 -7.66 -5.08 -6.06
C ALA A 85 -7.88 -5.89 -4.77
N TYR A 86 -7.34 -7.11 -4.68
CA TYR A 86 -7.43 -7.91 -3.45
C TYR A 86 -6.62 -7.30 -2.29
N GLY A 87 -5.44 -6.76 -2.54
CA GLY A 87 -4.65 -6.04 -1.54
C GLY A 87 -5.39 -4.83 -0.97
N LEU A 88 -6.11 -4.10 -1.83
CA LEU A 88 -6.96 -2.99 -1.42
C LEU A 88 -8.17 -3.46 -0.59
N ILE A 89 -8.87 -4.52 -1.01
CA ILE A 89 -9.95 -5.13 -0.22
C ILE A 89 -9.45 -5.51 1.18
N ASN A 90 -8.27 -6.15 1.26
CA ASN A 90 -7.67 -6.48 2.55
C ASN A 90 -7.48 -5.24 3.44
N ARG A 91 -6.87 -4.17 2.91
CA ARG A 91 -6.64 -2.93 3.67
C ARG A 91 -7.92 -2.24 4.08
N MET A 92 -8.91 -2.17 3.19
CA MET A 92 -10.22 -1.58 3.47
C MET A 92 -10.94 -2.36 4.58
N ALA A 93 -10.97 -3.67 4.48
CA ALA A 93 -11.62 -4.53 5.46
C ALA A 93 -10.88 -4.51 6.82
N LEU A 94 -9.55 -4.45 6.85
CA LEU A 94 -8.78 -4.25 8.08
C LEU A 94 -9.13 -2.93 8.76
N LEU A 95 -9.30 -1.84 8.01
CA LEU A 95 -9.74 -0.57 8.57
C LEU A 95 -11.13 -0.70 9.21
N GLY A 96 -12.09 -1.28 8.49
CA GLY A 96 -13.46 -1.49 8.97
C GLY A 96 -13.51 -2.35 10.23
N GLY A 97 -12.72 -3.43 10.25
CA GLY A 97 -12.62 -4.35 11.39
C GLY A 97 -11.96 -3.70 12.61
N SER A 98 -10.84 -3.01 12.41
CA SER A 98 -10.07 -2.37 13.49
C SER A 98 -10.81 -1.20 14.17
N LEU A 99 -11.65 -0.49 13.41
CA LEU A 99 -12.45 0.62 13.93
C LEU A 99 -13.91 0.24 14.21
N ASP A 100 -14.22 -1.05 14.14
CA ASP A 100 -15.55 -1.62 14.41
C ASP A 100 -16.68 -0.91 13.63
N PHE A 101 -16.51 -0.72 12.35
CA PHE A 101 -17.49 -0.05 11.52
C PHE A 101 -18.83 -0.80 11.53
N GLY A 102 -19.84 -0.17 12.13
CA GLY A 102 -21.20 -0.71 12.22
C GLY A 102 -21.33 -2.00 13.06
N GLY A 103 -20.39 -2.27 13.97
CA GLY A 103 -20.39 -3.50 14.78
C GLY A 103 -20.03 -4.77 14.01
N LYS A 104 -19.34 -4.64 12.86
CA LYS A 104 -19.04 -5.74 11.93
C LYS A 104 -17.57 -6.18 11.95
N SER A 105 -16.82 -5.96 13.02
CA SER A 105 -15.38 -6.26 13.09
C SER A 105 -15.03 -7.68 12.62
N THR A 106 -15.74 -8.70 13.10
CA THR A 106 -15.47 -10.10 12.74
C THR A 106 -15.69 -10.36 11.25
N GLU A 107 -16.74 -9.79 10.66
CA GLU A 107 -17.04 -9.90 9.22
C GLU A 107 -15.94 -9.28 8.38
N TYR A 108 -15.52 -8.06 8.71
CA TYR A 108 -14.46 -7.37 8.00
C TYR A 108 -13.11 -8.08 8.14
N PHE A 109 -12.74 -8.60 9.31
CA PHE A 109 -11.51 -9.38 9.46
C PHE A 109 -11.53 -10.67 8.64
N LYS A 110 -12.68 -11.32 8.50
CA LYS A 110 -12.84 -12.48 7.61
C LYS A 110 -12.63 -12.08 6.15
N ILE A 111 -13.28 -11.00 5.69
CA ILE A 111 -13.08 -10.47 4.32
C ILE A 111 -11.60 -10.15 4.08
N ALA A 112 -10.94 -9.51 5.04
CA ALA A 112 -9.53 -9.18 4.94
C ALA A 112 -8.65 -10.44 4.77
N ALA A 113 -8.85 -11.45 5.59
CA ALA A 113 -8.11 -12.70 5.53
C ALA A 113 -8.34 -13.44 4.20
N GLU A 114 -9.58 -13.51 3.72
CA GLU A 114 -9.93 -14.12 2.44
C GLU A 114 -9.28 -13.40 1.27
N ALA A 115 -9.31 -12.06 1.25
CA ALA A 115 -8.69 -11.25 0.20
C ALA A 115 -7.16 -11.44 0.19
N ALA A 116 -6.52 -11.40 1.36
CA ALA A 116 -5.08 -11.65 1.47
C ALA A 116 -4.70 -13.05 0.96
N SER A 117 -5.47 -14.08 1.30
CA SER A 117 -5.23 -15.46 0.87
C SER A 117 -5.25 -15.63 -0.65
N LYS A 118 -6.01 -14.79 -1.38
CA LYS A 118 -6.05 -14.82 -2.86
C LYS A 118 -4.73 -14.38 -3.48
N VAL A 119 -3.99 -13.47 -2.83
CA VAL A 119 -2.72 -12.93 -3.33
C VAL A 119 -1.54 -13.84 -3.00
N ILE A 120 -1.61 -14.59 -1.90
CA ILE A 120 -0.56 -15.52 -1.48
C ILE A 120 -0.29 -16.54 -2.60
N GLY A 121 0.98 -16.66 -2.98
CA GLY A 121 1.43 -17.53 -4.07
C GLY A 121 1.21 -16.98 -5.48
N LYS A 122 0.54 -15.83 -5.63
CA LYS A 122 0.46 -15.07 -6.90
C LYS A 122 1.52 -13.99 -6.99
N ARG A 123 1.92 -13.47 -5.85
CA ARG A 123 3.04 -12.55 -5.66
C ARG A 123 4.03 -13.20 -4.70
N LEU A 124 5.31 -13.00 -4.95
CA LEU A 124 6.42 -13.52 -4.16
C LEU A 124 7.25 -12.35 -3.65
N LEU A 125 7.82 -12.53 -2.46
CA LEU A 125 8.73 -11.54 -1.90
C LEU A 125 10.05 -11.52 -2.68
N ALA A 126 10.69 -10.37 -2.76
CA ALA A 126 12.04 -10.22 -3.32
C ALA A 126 13.04 -11.05 -2.51
N LEU A 127 14.01 -11.64 -3.20
CA LEU A 127 15.04 -12.46 -2.56
C LEU A 127 15.95 -11.65 -1.64
N ASN A 128 16.18 -10.39 -1.96
CA ASN A 128 16.94 -9.48 -1.13
C ASN A 128 16.10 -8.23 -0.83
N TYR A 129 15.85 -7.99 0.45
CA TYR A 129 15.07 -6.85 0.93
C TYR A 129 15.63 -5.48 0.49
N GLU A 130 16.96 -5.31 0.46
CA GLU A 130 17.60 -4.04 0.08
C GLU A 130 17.32 -3.66 -1.37
N ASP A 131 17.14 -4.66 -2.25
CA ASP A 131 16.84 -4.43 -3.68
C ASP A 131 15.53 -3.68 -3.92
N LEU A 132 14.59 -3.72 -2.98
CA LEU A 132 13.35 -2.95 -3.06
C LEU A 132 13.57 -1.42 -3.04
N PHE A 133 14.70 -0.96 -2.50
CA PHE A 133 14.96 0.45 -2.20
C PHE A 133 16.10 1.07 -3.00
N VAL A 134 16.83 0.26 -3.78
CA VAL A 134 17.93 0.74 -4.63
C VAL A 134 17.54 0.70 -6.10
N VAL A 135 18.09 1.64 -6.88
CA VAL A 135 17.72 1.81 -8.31
C VAL A 135 18.01 0.54 -9.11
N GLU A 136 19.16 -0.07 -8.90
CA GLU A 136 19.59 -1.29 -9.58
C GLU A 136 18.70 -2.49 -9.21
N GLY A 137 18.24 -2.53 -7.96
CA GLY A 137 17.36 -3.57 -7.44
C GLY A 137 15.96 -3.50 -8.06
N GLN A 138 15.41 -2.31 -8.22
CA GLN A 138 14.05 -2.11 -8.75
C GLN A 138 13.85 -2.62 -10.18
N ALA A 139 14.94 -2.87 -10.91
CA ALA A 139 14.88 -3.49 -12.24
C ALA A 139 14.76 -5.02 -12.20
N LYS A 140 15.04 -5.67 -11.07
CA LYS A 140 15.04 -7.13 -10.92
C LYS A 140 13.61 -7.69 -11.00
N ALA A 141 13.49 -8.89 -11.57
CA ALA A 141 12.19 -9.52 -11.81
C ALA A 141 11.47 -9.92 -10.51
N ASP A 142 12.21 -10.38 -9.49
CA ASP A 142 11.67 -10.73 -8.18
C ASP A 142 11.17 -9.51 -7.42
N VAL A 143 11.89 -8.38 -7.46
CA VAL A 143 11.45 -7.09 -6.90
C VAL A 143 10.15 -6.62 -7.57
N ARG A 144 10.08 -6.68 -8.90
CA ARG A 144 8.86 -6.35 -9.64
C ARG A 144 7.69 -7.27 -9.30
N ASN A 145 7.97 -8.52 -8.98
CA ASN A 145 6.93 -9.46 -8.55
C ASN A 145 6.35 -9.10 -7.17
N GLU A 146 7.15 -8.59 -6.24
CA GLU A 146 6.69 -8.13 -4.93
C GLU A 146 5.88 -6.82 -5.03
N MET A 147 6.25 -5.92 -5.94
CA MET A 147 5.59 -4.62 -6.12
C MET A 147 4.19 -4.79 -6.71
N ILE A 148 3.15 -4.64 -5.89
CA ILE A 148 1.74 -4.82 -6.30
C ILE A 148 1.25 -3.65 -7.15
N LEU A 149 1.45 -2.42 -6.69
CA LEU A 149 1.18 -1.19 -7.45
C LEU A 149 2.25 -0.16 -7.13
N GLU A 150 2.79 0.46 -8.16
CA GLU A 150 3.82 1.48 -8.03
C GLU A 150 3.44 2.76 -8.78
N MET A 151 3.82 3.90 -8.23
CA MET A 151 3.77 5.16 -8.96
C MET A 151 5.10 5.35 -9.67
N ILE A 152 5.05 5.40 -10.99
CA ILE A 152 6.25 5.51 -11.84
C ILE A 152 6.60 6.97 -12.02
N TYR A 153 7.84 7.33 -11.69
CA TYR A 153 8.42 8.64 -11.92
C TYR A 153 9.45 8.56 -13.05
N ASN A 154 9.35 9.47 -14.00
CA ASN A 154 10.25 9.53 -15.16
C ASN A 154 11.31 10.61 -14.95
N VAL A 155 12.51 10.37 -15.50
CA VAL A 155 13.60 11.35 -15.49
C VAL A 155 13.46 12.43 -16.55
N ASP A 156 12.55 12.27 -17.51
CA ASP A 156 12.28 13.19 -18.62
C ASP A 156 11.51 14.47 -18.24
N GLY A 157 11.14 14.61 -16.96
CA GLY A 157 10.45 15.78 -16.43
C GLY A 157 8.91 15.72 -16.52
N THR A 158 8.33 14.69 -17.12
CA THR A 158 6.86 14.58 -17.28
C THR A 158 6.19 14.11 -15.99
N ASN A 159 6.86 13.28 -15.21
CA ASN A 159 6.40 12.81 -13.91
C ASN A 159 7.59 12.68 -12.95
N VAL A 160 8.07 13.82 -12.42
CA VAL A 160 9.26 13.87 -11.56
C VAL A 160 8.85 14.04 -10.11
N HIS A 161 9.37 13.19 -9.24
CA HIS A 161 9.26 13.39 -7.79
C HIS A 161 10.19 14.53 -7.35
N ARG A 162 9.61 15.70 -7.05
CA ARG A 162 10.39 16.93 -6.77
C ARG A 162 10.91 17.05 -5.33
N ASN A 163 10.53 16.17 -4.42
CA ASN A 163 10.81 16.30 -2.98
C ASN A 163 11.87 15.31 -2.43
N TRP A 164 12.76 14.82 -3.26
CA TRP A 164 13.79 13.88 -2.82
C TRP A 164 14.75 14.47 -1.76
N THR A 165 15.02 15.78 -1.81
CA THR A 165 15.90 16.46 -0.86
C THR A 165 15.27 16.68 0.53
N GLY A 166 13.94 16.58 0.65
CA GLY A 166 13.22 16.73 1.91
C GLY A 166 13.13 15.45 2.75
N PHE A 167 13.53 14.31 2.18
CA PHE A 167 13.41 13.01 2.82
C PHE A 167 14.78 12.46 3.23
N GLY A 168 15.07 12.48 4.51
CA GLY A 168 16.04 11.57 5.10
C GLY A 168 17.53 11.84 4.89
N PHE A 169 17.94 12.77 4.02
CA PHE A 169 19.35 13.11 3.90
C PHE A 169 19.78 14.05 5.04
N VAL A 170 20.81 13.66 5.77
CA VAL A 170 21.41 14.53 6.78
C VAL A 170 21.96 15.82 6.15
N SER A 171 21.98 16.92 6.93
CA SER A 171 22.44 18.23 6.44
C SER A 171 23.84 18.18 5.82
N ARG A 172 24.72 17.29 6.30
CA ARG A 172 26.06 17.06 5.75
C ARG A 172 26.07 16.53 4.31
N MET A 173 24.94 15.92 3.87
CA MET A 173 24.76 15.43 2.50
C MET A 173 23.84 16.36 1.69
N GLN A 174 23.76 17.64 2.05
CA GLN A 174 22.88 18.66 1.44
C GLN A 174 21.38 18.37 1.56
N GLY A 175 20.98 17.53 2.51
CA GLY A 175 19.58 17.25 2.82
C GLY A 175 19.01 18.22 3.85
N GLN A 176 17.70 18.39 3.85
CA GLN A 176 17.00 19.22 4.84
C GLN A 176 16.51 18.43 6.06
N THR A 177 16.70 17.17 6.11
CA THR A 177 16.32 16.23 7.20
C THR A 177 14.99 16.61 7.89
N SER A 178 13.95 16.84 7.11
CA SER A 178 12.65 17.26 7.65
C SER A 178 11.85 16.09 8.25
N ARG A 179 12.28 14.86 8.02
CA ARG A 179 11.62 13.64 8.53
C ARG A 179 12.67 12.65 8.97
N HIS A 180 12.64 12.31 10.24
CA HIS A 180 13.55 11.32 10.84
C HIS A 180 12.77 10.09 11.27
N PRO A 181 13.34 8.89 11.16
CA PRO A 181 12.83 7.72 11.87
C PRO A 181 12.92 7.98 13.37
N SER A 182 11.92 7.54 14.11
CA SER A 182 11.98 7.60 15.57
C SER A 182 12.88 6.51 16.14
N MET A 183 13.45 6.72 17.32
CA MET A 183 14.15 5.65 18.05
C MET A 183 13.22 4.47 18.32
N LEU A 184 11.92 4.74 18.52
CA LEU A 184 10.93 3.67 18.69
C LEU A 184 10.90 2.73 17.47
N LEU A 185 11.02 3.25 16.24
CA LEU A 185 11.14 2.40 15.06
C LEU A 185 12.42 1.55 15.11
N ALA A 186 13.55 2.14 15.49
CA ALA A 186 14.80 1.41 15.64
C ALA A 186 14.68 0.28 16.68
N ASP A 187 13.99 0.53 17.78
CA ASP A 187 13.80 -0.43 18.87
C ASP A 187 12.85 -1.57 18.51
N THR A 188 11.94 -1.38 17.52
CA THR A 188 11.03 -2.44 17.07
C THR A 188 11.72 -3.54 16.25
N TYR A 189 12.89 -3.28 15.67
CA TYR A 189 13.64 -4.35 15.01
C TYR A 189 14.16 -5.35 16.04
N GLU A 190 14.06 -6.63 15.72
CA GLU A 190 14.59 -7.72 16.53
C GLU A 190 16.12 -7.85 16.41
N CYS A 191 16.71 -8.63 17.28
CA CYS A 191 18.08 -9.11 17.12
C CYS A 191 18.13 -10.30 16.15
N ILE A 192 19.32 -10.68 15.72
CA ILE A 192 19.53 -11.81 14.78
C ILE A 192 19.05 -13.17 15.32
N ASP A 193 18.78 -13.26 16.62
CA ASP A 193 18.20 -14.43 17.28
C ASP A 193 16.65 -14.40 17.28
N GLY A 194 16.03 -13.41 16.63
CA GLY A 194 14.58 -13.25 16.56
C GLY A 194 13.93 -12.77 17.85
N LYS A 195 14.71 -12.24 18.79
CA LYS A 195 14.22 -11.69 20.07
C LYS A 195 14.24 -10.16 20.03
N ARG A 196 13.36 -9.56 20.80
CA ARG A 196 13.33 -8.11 21.03
C ARG A 196 14.60 -7.68 21.75
N ILE A 197 14.94 -6.38 21.66
CA ILE A 197 16.14 -5.82 22.28
C ILE A 197 16.18 -5.93 23.81
N ASP A 198 15.03 -5.98 24.45
CA ASP A 198 14.88 -6.14 25.91
C ASP A 198 14.98 -7.62 26.36
N GLU A 199 14.92 -8.56 25.43
CA GLU A 199 14.95 -10.00 25.70
C GLU A 199 16.22 -10.69 25.18
N SER A 200 16.89 -10.09 24.20
CA SER A 200 18.04 -10.70 23.53
C SER A 200 19.33 -10.45 24.29
N PRO A 201 20.10 -11.50 24.62
CA PRO A 201 21.42 -11.37 25.20
C PRO A 201 22.47 -10.84 24.21
N LEU A 202 22.13 -10.76 22.92
CA LEU A 202 23.00 -10.26 21.85
C LEU A 202 22.92 -8.74 21.68
N TYR A 203 21.93 -8.09 22.33
CA TYR A 203 21.79 -6.65 22.25
C TYR A 203 22.86 -5.94 23.07
N ASP A 204 23.56 -5.00 22.44
CA ASP A 204 24.57 -4.15 23.09
C ASP A 204 24.08 -2.69 23.06
N VAL A 205 23.78 -2.14 24.23
CA VAL A 205 23.30 -0.75 24.38
C VAL A 205 24.32 0.26 23.91
N HIS A 206 25.61 -0.06 23.94
CA HIS A 206 26.69 0.82 23.48
C HIS A 206 26.92 0.71 21.96
N HIS A 207 26.42 -0.32 21.33
CA HIS A 207 26.48 -0.55 19.89
C HIS A 207 25.12 -1.06 19.38
N PRO A 208 24.07 -0.24 19.47
CA PRO A 208 22.68 -0.66 19.22
C PRO A 208 22.40 -1.12 17.78
N GLN A 209 23.34 -0.87 16.86
CA GLN A 209 23.26 -1.33 15.46
C GLN A 209 23.83 -2.75 15.24
N LYS A 210 24.53 -3.32 16.24
CA LYS A 210 25.11 -4.68 16.12
C LYS A 210 24.07 -5.75 16.42
N ASN A 211 24.26 -6.91 15.80
CA ASN A 211 23.41 -8.10 16.02
C ASN A 211 21.91 -7.87 15.81
N ARG A 212 21.55 -6.94 14.92
CA ARG A 212 20.15 -6.63 14.58
C ARG A 212 19.71 -7.36 13.31
N ASP A 213 18.41 -7.51 13.15
CA ASP A 213 17.81 -7.97 11.91
C ASP A 213 18.46 -7.27 10.70
N PRO A 214 18.81 -7.97 9.62
CA PRO A 214 19.44 -7.37 8.44
C PRO A 214 18.67 -6.18 7.86
N ARG A 215 17.33 -6.17 7.98
CA ARG A 215 16.47 -5.05 7.53
C ARG A 215 16.74 -3.76 8.29
N PHE A 216 17.19 -3.85 9.54
CA PHE A 216 17.59 -2.67 10.33
C PHE A 216 18.66 -1.86 9.59
N LYS A 217 19.75 -2.51 9.18
CA LYS A 217 20.85 -1.87 8.48
C LYS A 217 20.46 -1.34 7.09
N ALA A 218 19.54 -2.04 6.40
CA ALA A 218 19.03 -1.62 5.09
C ALA A 218 18.08 -0.41 5.18
N THR A 219 17.45 -0.19 6.35
CA THR A 219 16.46 0.88 6.56
C THR A 219 17.02 2.09 7.29
N LEU A 220 17.88 1.86 8.29
CA LEU A 220 18.37 2.89 9.20
C LEU A 220 19.89 3.04 9.09
N TRP A 221 20.33 4.26 8.87
CA TRP A 221 21.75 4.61 8.90
C TRP A 221 22.09 5.18 10.28
N MET A 222 22.93 4.45 11.01
CA MET A 222 23.44 4.85 12.32
C MET A 222 24.95 4.98 12.23
N HIS A 223 25.47 6.03 12.86
CA HIS A 223 26.92 6.29 12.98
C HIS A 223 27.53 5.50 14.12
#